data_77dd494a68cb14d9c8654d5f2decf242
#
_entry.id   77dd494a68cb14d9c8654d5f2decf242
#
_cell.length_a   1.000
_cell.length_b   1.000
_cell.length_c   1.000
_cell.angle_alpha   90.00
_cell.angle_beta   90.00
_cell.angle_gamma   90.00
#
_symmetry.space_group_name_H-M   'P 1'
#
loop_
_entity.id
_entity.type
_entity.pdbx_description
1 polymer ?
#
loop_
_entity_poly.entity_id
_entity_poly.type
_entity_poly.pdbx_seq_one_letter_code
_entity_poly.pdbx_strand_id
1 'polypeptide(L)'
;WPEYYKWTGRDLWIDSVMREEYLWFEDIPNTKDLNYFLEPDAFLKKIISPLDKGYSSVDTLYATPLPSYGFDYTLYSIVGNDTAFNVIPGSPAAEVGLKRGEWIMKVNDDFITKKTEELLKEGESRKLLMGEYSAQENEAGETEGVITSYGEANLPASRPVEDVTIPAYDVLTGGVGYLAYNSFSAEDNSELLRLSQYYKENNVKEFVLDLRYNAGGAMDCVQLLATILAPADKLGSTLASLEYSQKQMSKDRELTFDNQLLQGGNNLNLSKVYILTSSTTAGAAEMLINCLKPYMTVVLVGATTKGENVATTSFSSDKFQWILRPVVCEVFNSEGKADYSTGFTADYA
;
A
#
# COMPACT_ATOMS: atom_id res chain seq x y z
N TRP A 1 -35.88 -13.18 -20.00
CA TRP A 1 -34.65 -13.69 -19.44
C TRP A 1 -33.40 -12.89 -19.88
N PRO A 2 -33.17 -12.55 -21.20
CA PRO A 2 -31.97 -11.78 -21.60
C PRO A 2 -31.90 -10.38 -20.99
N GLU A 3 -33.04 -9.69 -20.87
CA GLU A 3 -33.11 -8.36 -20.24
C GLU A 3 -32.83 -8.42 -18.74
N TYR A 4 -33.38 -9.40 -18.03
CA TYR A 4 -33.12 -9.62 -16.62
C TYR A 4 -31.63 -9.83 -16.39
N TYR A 5 -30.98 -10.69 -17.18
CA TYR A 5 -29.56 -10.99 -17.04
C TYR A 5 -28.64 -9.80 -17.38
N LYS A 6 -29.11 -8.90 -18.25
CA LYS A 6 -28.39 -7.66 -18.54
C LYS A 6 -28.18 -6.78 -17.30
N TRP A 7 -29.19 -6.75 -16.42
CA TRP A 7 -29.20 -5.92 -15.23
C TRP A 7 -28.60 -6.62 -13.99
N THR A 8 -28.82 -7.93 -13.88
CA THR A 8 -28.47 -8.71 -12.70
C THR A 8 -27.19 -9.55 -12.86
N GLY A 9 -26.69 -9.68 -14.08
CA GLY A 9 -25.62 -10.63 -14.39
C GLY A 9 -24.30 -10.33 -13.65
N ARG A 10 -24.00 -9.05 -13.41
CA ARG A 10 -22.82 -8.63 -12.65
C ARG A 10 -22.90 -9.11 -11.19
N ASP A 11 -24.01 -8.82 -10.53
CA ASP A 11 -24.22 -9.17 -9.13
C ASP A 11 -24.32 -10.68 -8.94
N LEU A 12 -24.94 -11.40 -9.90
CA LEU A 12 -24.95 -12.86 -9.92
C LEU A 12 -23.56 -13.46 -10.07
N TRP A 13 -22.70 -12.84 -10.88
CA TRP A 13 -21.31 -13.25 -11.00
C TRP A 13 -20.55 -12.99 -9.71
N ILE A 14 -20.69 -11.80 -9.08
CA ILE A 14 -20.08 -11.48 -7.79
C ILE A 14 -20.52 -12.51 -6.73
N ASP A 15 -21.83 -12.75 -6.59
CA ASP A 15 -22.37 -13.73 -5.63
C ASP A 15 -21.82 -15.14 -5.85
N SER A 16 -21.71 -15.57 -7.12
CA SER A 16 -21.16 -16.87 -7.48
C SER A 16 -19.70 -17.02 -7.05
N VAL A 17 -18.85 -16.03 -7.33
CA VAL A 17 -17.44 -16.04 -6.95
C VAL A 17 -17.29 -15.97 -5.42
N MET A 18 -18.04 -15.09 -4.77
CA MET A 18 -17.99 -14.95 -3.31
C MET A 18 -18.39 -16.23 -2.59
N ARG A 19 -19.46 -16.90 -3.03
CA ARG A 19 -19.88 -18.18 -2.41
C ARG A 19 -18.87 -19.29 -2.59
N GLU A 20 -18.06 -19.27 -3.62
CA GLU A 20 -17.05 -20.30 -3.89
C GLU A 20 -15.71 -19.99 -3.24
N GLU A 21 -15.24 -18.75 -3.31
CA GLU A 21 -13.86 -18.38 -3.03
C GLU A 21 -13.67 -17.60 -1.71
N TYR A 22 -14.73 -16.92 -1.22
CA TYR A 22 -14.65 -16.03 -0.09
C TYR A 22 -14.36 -16.77 1.21
N LEU A 23 -13.44 -16.25 2.01
CA LEU A 23 -13.01 -16.85 3.28
C LEU A 23 -14.21 -17.08 4.23
N TRP A 24 -15.06 -16.09 4.37
CA TRP A 24 -16.26 -16.13 5.24
C TRP A 24 -17.53 -16.35 4.43
N PHE A 25 -17.53 -17.33 3.51
CA PHE A 25 -18.65 -17.61 2.61
C PHE A 25 -19.94 -18.00 3.35
N GLU A 26 -19.83 -18.50 4.60
CA GLU A 26 -20.98 -18.86 5.44
C GLU A 26 -21.79 -17.65 5.90
N ASP A 27 -21.17 -16.46 5.96
CA ASP A 27 -21.81 -15.21 6.35
C ASP A 27 -22.62 -14.58 5.22
N ILE A 28 -22.50 -15.07 3.98
CA ILE A 28 -23.21 -14.54 2.84
C ILE A 28 -24.71 -14.84 2.97
N PRO A 29 -25.59 -13.82 2.93
CA PRO A 29 -27.03 -14.03 3.03
C PRO A 29 -27.59 -15.01 2.00
N ASN A 30 -28.75 -15.57 2.28
CA ASN A 30 -29.41 -16.49 1.34
C ASN A 30 -29.76 -15.77 0.02
N THR A 31 -29.59 -16.44 -1.11
CA THR A 31 -29.84 -15.86 -2.45
C THR A 31 -31.23 -15.24 -2.62
N LYS A 32 -32.25 -15.81 -1.97
CA LYS A 32 -33.64 -15.28 -2.02
C LYS A 32 -33.81 -13.94 -1.28
N ASP A 33 -32.86 -13.59 -0.43
CA ASP A 33 -32.87 -12.37 0.39
C ASP A 33 -32.01 -11.25 -0.24
N LEU A 34 -31.40 -11.53 -1.40
CA LEU A 34 -30.50 -10.60 -2.10
C LEU A 34 -31.20 -9.84 -3.23
N ASN A 35 -30.82 -8.58 -3.38
CA ASN A 35 -31.22 -7.74 -4.51
C ASN A 35 -30.09 -7.65 -5.53
N TYR A 36 -30.23 -8.32 -6.66
CA TYR A 36 -29.26 -8.36 -7.76
C TYR A 36 -29.37 -7.19 -8.75
N PHE A 37 -30.04 -6.10 -8.40
CA PHE A 37 -30.19 -4.89 -9.21
C PHE A 37 -29.41 -3.70 -8.63
N LEU A 38 -28.42 -3.96 -7.79
CA LEU A 38 -27.58 -2.92 -7.19
C LEU A 38 -26.40 -2.59 -8.09
N GLU A 39 -25.73 -1.47 -7.79
CA GLU A 39 -24.38 -1.27 -8.33
C GLU A 39 -23.43 -2.26 -7.65
N PRO A 40 -22.40 -2.78 -8.37
CA PRO A 40 -21.54 -3.86 -7.89
C PRO A 40 -20.91 -3.62 -6.52
N ASP A 41 -20.42 -2.41 -6.25
CA ASP A 41 -19.86 -2.04 -4.95
C ASP A 41 -20.93 -2.07 -3.83
N ALA A 42 -22.14 -1.58 -4.12
CA ALA A 42 -23.25 -1.62 -3.19
C ALA A 42 -23.74 -3.06 -2.93
N PHE A 43 -23.71 -3.92 -3.95
CA PHE A 43 -24.02 -5.34 -3.81
C PHE A 43 -22.97 -6.04 -2.94
N LEU A 44 -21.70 -5.88 -3.25
CA LEU A 44 -20.59 -6.48 -2.49
C LEU A 44 -20.69 -6.13 -0.99
N LYS A 45 -20.91 -4.86 -0.67
CA LYS A 45 -21.10 -4.38 0.72
C LYS A 45 -22.25 -5.04 1.47
N LYS A 46 -23.24 -5.62 0.75
CA LYS A 46 -24.37 -6.32 1.37
C LYS A 46 -24.08 -7.78 1.69
N ILE A 47 -23.08 -8.36 1.07
CA ILE A 47 -22.79 -9.79 1.18
C ILE A 47 -21.49 -10.11 1.93
N ILE A 48 -20.64 -9.13 2.20
CA ILE A 48 -19.40 -9.34 2.96
C ILE A 48 -19.67 -9.50 4.46
N SER A 49 -18.85 -10.32 5.11
CA SER A 49 -18.82 -10.48 6.55
C SER A 49 -18.38 -9.19 7.27
N PRO A 50 -18.85 -8.91 8.48
CA PRO A 50 -18.28 -7.85 9.34
C PRO A 50 -16.77 -8.03 9.60
N LEU A 51 -16.24 -9.26 9.52
CA LEU A 51 -14.83 -9.57 9.68
C LEU A 51 -13.98 -9.07 8.50
N ASP A 52 -14.58 -8.90 7.33
CA ASP A 52 -13.93 -8.39 6.11
C ASP A 52 -13.41 -6.95 6.27
N LYS A 53 -14.09 -6.14 7.07
CA LYS A 53 -13.73 -4.72 7.29
C LYS A 53 -13.61 -3.89 5.99
N GLY A 54 -14.12 -4.40 4.87
CA GLY A 54 -14.03 -3.76 3.56
C GLY A 54 -12.72 -4.02 2.82
N TYR A 55 -12.02 -5.10 3.12
CA TYR A 55 -10.82 -5.53 2.39
C TYR A 55 -11.16 -6.14 1.02
N SER A 56 -12.31 -6.82 0.92
CA SER A 56 -12.83 -7.24 -0.39
C SER A 56 -13.27 -6.05 -1.21
N SER A 57 -12.96 -6.06 -2.51
CA SER A 57 -13.27 -4.96 -3.42
C SER A 57 -13.73 -5.44 -4.78
N VAL A 58 -14.49 -4.59 -5.48
CA VAL A 58 -14.89 -4.80 -6.87
C VAL A 58 -14.65 -3.51 -7.66
N ASP A 59 -14.17 -3.63 -8.89
CA ASP A 59 -13.82 -2.49 -9.74
C ASP A 59 -13.99 -2.84 -11.21
N THR A 60 -13.89 -1.86 -12.10
CA THR A 60 -13.86 -2.09 -13.54
C THR A 60 -12.55 -2.73 -13.96
N LEU A 61 -12.59 -3.66 -14.91
CA LEU A 61 -11.41 -4.43 -15.35
C LEU A 61 -10.31 -3.54 -15.97
N TYR A 62 -10.73 -2.46 -16.63
CA TYR A 62 -9.86 -1.50 -17.28
C TYR A 62 -10.10 -0.10 -16.70
N ALA A 63 -9.71 0.09 -15.44
CA ALA A 63 -9.68 1.43 -14.88
C ALA A 63 -8.58 2.24 -15.57
N THR A 64 -8.96 3.26 -16.33
CA THR A 64 -7.99 4.25 -16.83
C THR A 64 -7.55 5.08 -15.62
N PRO A 65 -6.26 5.28 -15.40
CA PRO A 65 -5.80 6.18 -14.34
C PRO A 65 -6.50 7.53 -14.49
N LEU A 66 -7.13 7.99 -13.40
CA LEU A 66 -7.76 9.30 -13.39
C LEU A 66 -6.67 10.38 -13.46
N PRO A 67 -6.93 11.50 -14.13
CA PRO A 67 -6.00 12.63 -14.11
C PRO A 67 -5.72 13.05 -12.67
N SER A 68 -4.46 13.28 -12.36
CA SER A 68 -4.01 13.82 -11.08
C SER A 68 -2.80 14.74 -11.27
N TYR A 69 -2.45 15.50 -10.25
CA TYR A 69 -1.19 16.23 -10.24
C TYR A 69 -0.01 15.35 -9.80
N GLY A 70 -0.29 14.12 -9.32
CA GLY A 70 0.71 13.13 -8.96
C GLY A 70 1.39 13.40 -7.62
N PHE A 71 0.65 13.89 -6.65
CA PHE A 71 1.09 13.95 -5.27
C PHE A 71 -0.07 13.73 -4.30
N ASP A 72 0.26 13.18 -3.14
CA ASP A 72 -0.64 13.06 -2.01
C ASP A 72 -0.31 14.16 -1.00
N TYR A 73 -1.32 14.57 -0.23
CA TYR A 73 -1.18 15.64 0.75
C TYR A 73 -2.04 15.38 2.00
N THR A 74 -1.72 16.06 3.08
CA THR A 74 -2.52 16.06 4.31
C THR A 74 -2.78 17.49 4.76
N LEU A 75 -4.05 17.83 4.97
CA LEU A 75 -4.46 19.14 5.48
C LEU A 75 -4.21 19.23 6.99
N TYR A 76 -3.32 20.12 7.39
CA TYR A 76 -3.12 20.48 8.79
C TYR A 76 -4.02 21.64 9.17
N SER A 77 -5.14 21.34 9.83
CA SER A 77 -6.23 22.31 10.16
C SER A 77 -5.80 23.46 11.08
N ILE A 78 -4.72 23.32 11.84
CA ILE A 78 -4.24 24.35 12.77
C ILE A 78 -3.69 25.59 12.04
N VAL A 79 -3.14 25.41 10.84
CA VAL A 79 -2.50 26.46 10.04
C VAL A 79 -3.14 26.66 8.67
N GLY A 80 -4.10 25.82 8.27
CA GLY A 80 -4.74 25.88 6.95
C GLY A 80 -3.79 25.64 5.79
N ASN A 81 -2.81 24.76 5.99
CA ASN A 81 -1.80 24.41 4.99
C ASN A 81 -1.78 22.90 4.76
N ASP A 82 -1.51 22.51 3.52
CA ASP A 82 -1.28 21.11 3.15
C ASP A 82 0.21 20.83 3.08
N THR A 83 0.59 19.62 3.50
CA THR A 83 1.93 19.09 3.30
C THR A 83 1.90 17.97 2.27
N ALA A 84 2.73 18.08 1.24
CA ALA A 84 2.96 16.99 0.31
C ALA A 84 3.73 15.86 1.01
N PHE A 85 3.19 14.63 1.01
CA PHE A 85 3.85 13.50 1.66
C PHE A 85 4.25 12.39 0.69
N ASN A 86 3.72 12.37 -0.52
CA ASN A 86 4.17 11.51 -1.61
C ASN A 86 4.12 12.31 -2.91
N VAL A 87 5.19 12.27 -3.70
CA VAL A 87 5.25 12.90 -5.02
C VAL A 87 5.70 11.85 -6.01
N ILE A 88 4.86 11.58 -7.01
CA ILE A 88 5.10 10.54 -8.01
C ILE A 88 6.12 11.07 -9.04
N PRO A 89 7.24 10.39 -9.27
CA PRO A 89 8.20 10.76 -10.30
C PRO A 89 7.56 10.91 -11.69
N GLY A 90 7.96 11.93 -12.44
CA GLY A 90 7.42 12.21 -13.77
C GLY A 90 6.02 12.82 -13.78
N SER A 91 5.42 13.13 -12.63
CA SER A 91 4.12 13.79 -12.51
C SER A 91 4.22 15.30 -12.72
N PRO A 92 3.07 16.02 -12.93
CA PRO A 92 3.03 17.48 -12.92
C PRO A 92 3.68 18.12 -11.69
N ALA A 93 3.49 17.53 -10.51
CA ALA A 93 4.09 17.99 -9.26
C ALA A 93 5.61 17.83 -9.26
N ALA A 94 6.11 16.69 -9.74
CA ALA A 94 7.56 16.45 -9.85
C ALA A 94 8.23 17.39 -10.85
N GLU A 95 7.55 17.77 -11.94
CA GLU A 95 8.07 18.71 -12.96
C GLU A 95 8.35 20.09 -12.40
N VAL A 96 7.57 20.56 -11.43
CA VAL A 96 7.80 21.85 -10.76
C VAL A 96 8.72 21.74 -9.55
N GLY A 97 9.27 20.55 -9.32
CA GLY A 97 10.21 20.30 -8.24
C GLY A 97 9.59 20.16 -6.85
N LEU A 98 8.27 19.94 -6.77
CA LEU A 98 7.60 19.65 -5.49
C LEU A 98 8.23 18.40 -4.88
N LYS A 99 8.57 18.47 -3.60
CA LYS A 99 9.20 17.38 -2.85
C LYS A 99 8.35 17.00 -1.65
N ARG A 100 8.55 15.78 -1.21
CA ARG A 100 7.98 15.31 0.03
C ARG A 100 8.39 16.18 1.22
N GLY A 101 7.42 16.52 2.07
CA GLY A 101 7.63 17.36 3.25
C GLY A 101 7.51 18.85 2.99
N GLU A 102 7.35 19.28 1.74
CA GLU A 102 7.09 20.69 1.42
C GLU A 102 5.65 21.07 1.73
N TRP A 103 5.45 22.32 2.11
CA TRP A 103 4.16 22.86 2.49
C TRP A 103 3.55 23.67 1.37
N ILE A 104 2.26 23.43 1.11
CA ILE A 104 1.45 24.22 0.19
C ILE A 104 0.57 25.14 1.03
N MET A 105 0.81 26.42 0.96
CA MET A 105 0.13 27.44 1.77
C MET A 105 -1.09 28.02 1.06
N LYS A 106 -1.04 28.11 -0.27
CA LYS A 106 -2.12 28.65 -1.10
C LYS A 106 -2.21 27.90 -2.43
N VAL A 107 -3.41 27.88 -3.00
CA VAL A 107 -3.69 27.47 -4.37
C VAL A 107 -4.46 28.59 -5.08
N ASN A 108 -3.97 29.08 -6.24
CA ASN A 108 -4.54 30.20 -6.98
C ASN A 108 -4.82 31.45 -6.10
N ASP A 109 -3.86 31.80 -5.25
CA ASP A 109 -3.92 32.91 -4.28
C ASP A 109 -4.89 32.73 -3.07
N ASP A 110 -5.71 31.67 -3.05
CA ASP A 110 -6.57 31.32 -1.93
C ASP A 110 -5.85 30.42 -0.92
N PHE A 111 -6.09 30.67 0.38
CA PHE A 111 -5.61 29.78 1.43
C PHE A 111 -6.25 28.39 1.33
N ILE A 112 -5.48 27.35 1.73
CA ILE A 112 -5.95 25.98 1.74
C ILE A 112 -7.03 25.80 2.81
N THR A 113 -8.14 25.23 2.39
CA THR A 113 -9.30 24.86 3.23
C THR A 113 -9.88 23.57 2.68
N LYS A 114 -10.76 22.90 3.39
CA LYS A 114 -11.50 21.72 2.88
C LYS A 114 -12.20 21.94 1.54
N LYS A 115 -12.48 23.19 1.15
CA LYS A 115 -13.08 23.52 -0.14
C LYS A 115 -12.05 23.73 -1.21
N THR A 116 -10.94 24.43 -0.92
CA THR A 116 -9.89 24.73 -1.89
C THR A 116 -8.91 23.59 -2.07
N GLU A 117 -8.78 22.68 -1.10
CA GLU A 117 -7.96 21.45 -1.25
C GLU A 117 -8.41 20.57 -2.41
N GLU A 118 -9.72 20.60 -2.77
CA GLU A 118 -10.23 19.86 -3.95
C GLU A 118 -9.53 20.31 -5.25
N LEU A 119 -9.03 21.55 -5.30
CA LEU A 119 -8.27 22.07 -6.43
C LEU A 119 -6.87 21.41 -6.58
N LEU A 120 -6.41 20.69 -5.56
CA LEU A 120 -5.13 19.99 -5.55
C LEU A 120 -5.24 18.55 -6.07
N LYS A 121 -6.45 18.06 -6.34
CA LYS A 121 -6.67 16.70 -6.84
C LYS A 121 -6.44 16.59 -8.34
N GLU A 122 -7.16 17.40 -9.10
CA GLU A 122 -7.13 17.40 -10.56
C GLU A 122 -7.57 18.75 -11.15
N GLY A 123 -7.40 18.93 -12.44
CA GLY A 123 -7.94 20.04 -13.25
C GLY A 123 -6.88 20.82 -14.00
N GLU A 124 -7.17 22.11 -14.22
CA GLU A 124 -6.30 23.05 -14.92
C GLU A 124 -5.00 23.31 -14.15
N SER A 125 -4.08 24.03 -14.79
CA SER A 125 -2.87 24.50 -14.12
C SER A 125 -3.18 25.32 -12.87
N ARG A 126 -2.37 25.17 -11.82
CA ARG A 126 -2.52 25.85 -10.54
C ARG A 126 -1.27 26.62 -10.16
N LYS A 127 -1.47 27.77 -9.55
CA LYS A 127 -0.40 28.51 -8.88
C LYS A 127 -0.37 28.09 -7.42
N LEU A 128 0.76 27.59 -6.94
CA LEU A 128 0.96 27.19 -5.55
C LEU A 128 1.88 28.20 -4.85
N LEU A 129 1.54 28.61 -3.63
CA LEU A 129 2.47 29.28 -2.72
C LEU A 129 3.09 28.20 -1.83
N MET A 130 4.40 28.04 -1.92
CA MET A 130 5.17 27.02 -1.21
C MET A 130 5.72 27.54 0.09
N GLY A 131 5.80 26.67 1.09
CA GLY A 131 6.35 26.97 2.41
C GLY A 131 7.30 25.91 2.93
N GLU A 132 8.13 26.33 3.85
CA GLU A 132 9.05 25.47 4.58
C GLU A 132 8.73 25.54 6.09
N TYR A 133 8.71 24.38 6.75
CA TYR A 133 8.50 24.29 8.19
C TYR A 133 9.83 24.50 8.92
N SER A 134 9.80 25.34 9.95
CA SER A 134 10.91 25.50 10.88
C SER A 134 10.38 25.53 12.33
N ALA A 135 11.14 24.92 13.23
CA ALA A 135 10.90 25.06 14.66
C ALA A 135 11.58 26.35 15.14
N GLN A 136 10.84 27.26 15.74
CA GLN A 136 11.34 28.54 16.27
C GLN A 136 11.00 28.65 17.76
N GLU A 137 11.84 29.31 18.52
CA GLU A 137 11.55 29.62 19.92
C GLU A 137 10.73 30.91 20.00
N ASN A 138 9.56 30.86 20.65
CA ASN A 138 8.71 32.04 20.85
C ASN A 138 9.23 32.90 22.02
N GLU A 139 8.62 34.07 22.22
CA GLU A 139 9.02 35.01 23.30
C GLU A 139 8.91 34.41 24.72
N ALA A 140 8.16 33.34 24.89
CA ALA A 140 8.01 32.62 26.16
C ALA A 140 9.06 31.51 26.35
N GLY A 141 9.96 31.27 25.37
CA GLY A 141 10.96 30.20 25.40
C GLY A 141 10.40 28.82 25.02
N GLU A 142 9.24 28.77 24.39
CA GLU A 142 8.61 27.55 23.93
C GLU A 142 8.91 27.31 22.44
N THR A 143 9.14 26.06 22.03
CA THR A 143 9.35 25.72 20.64
C THR A 143 8.02 25.72 19.89
N GLU A 144 7.88 26.57 18.89
CA GLU A 144 6.72 26.68 18.02
C GLU A 144 7.09 26.34 16.57
N GLY A 145 6.19 25.60 15.89
CA GLY A 145 6.33 25.31 14.48
C GLY A 145 5.84 26.47 13.62
N VAL A 146 6.70 27.01 12.77
CA VAL A 146 6.36 28.11 11.85
C VAL A 146 6.55 27.65 10.41
N ILE A 147 5.57 27.97 9.55
CA ILE A 147 5.66 27.74 8.11
C ILE A 147 5.92 29.09 7.44
N THR A 148 7.07 29.19 6.79
CA THR A 148 7.48 30.41 6.10
C THR A 148 7.45 30.18 4.59
N SER A 149 6.81 31.08 3.84
CA SER A 149 6.81 30.99 2.37
C SER A 149 8.20 31.25 1.79
N TYR A 150 8.59 30.44 0.80
CA TYR A 150 9.88 30.61 0.13
C TYR A 150 9.75 30.84 -1.40
N GLY A 151 8.57 30.63 -1.98
CA GLY A 151 8.38 30.85 -3.41
C GLY A 151 7.04 30.36 -3.94
N GLU A 152 6.86 30.49 -5.24
CA GLU A 152 5.68 30.05 -5.97
C GLU A 152 6.06 28.97 -6.97
N ALA A 153 5.15 28.02 -7.20
CA ALA A 153 5.26 26.99 -8.23
C ALA A 153 4.04 27.04 -9.15
N ASN A 154 4.27 26.94 -10.46
CA ASN A 154 3.19 26.84 -11.45
C ASN A 154 2.98 25.36 -11.81
N LEU A 155 2.08 24.72 -11.10
CA LEU A 155 1.70 23.32 -11.29
C LEU A 155 1.00 23.17 -12.64
N PRO A 156 1.50 22.35 -13.58
CA PRO A 156 0.81 22.09 -14.86
C PRO A 156 -0.55 21.44 -14.64
N ALA A 157 -1.41 21.45 -15.66
CA ALA A 157 -2.68 20.75 -15.64
C ALA A 157 -2.49 19.27 -15.30
N SER A 158 -3.46 18.71 -14.58
CA SER A 158 -3.46 17.29 -14.24
C SER A 158 -3.49 16.41 -15.48
N ARG A 159 -2.89 15.24 -15.38
CA ARG A 159 -2.92 14.20 -16.41
C ARG A 159 -2.92 12.83 -15.75
N PRO A 160 -3.26 11.75 -16.48
CA PRO A 160 -3.03 10.40 -15.99
C PRO A 160 -1.57 10.23 -15.57
N VAL A 161 -1.35 9.78 -14.34
CA VAL A 161 -0.03 9.51 -13.77
C VAL A 161 0.00 8.05 -13.36
N GLU A 162 1.02 7.33 -13.81
CA GLU A 162 1.24 5.95 -13.40
C GLU A 162 1.93 5.92 -12.04
N ASP A 163 1.45 5.07 -11.14
CA ASP A 163 2.08 4.87 -9.85
C ASP A 163 3.46 4.24 -10.03
N VAL A 164 4.44 4.76 -9.29
CA VAL A 164 5.78 4.21 -9.23
C VAL A 164 5.91 3.39 -7.96
N THR A 165 6.06 2.07 -8.13
CA THR A 165 6.14 1.12 -7.01
C THR A 165 7.40 1.29 -6.18
N ILE A 166 8.54 1.60 -6.84
CA ILE A 166 9.84 1.87 -6.20
C ILE A 166 10.26 3.31 -6.49
N PRO A 167 9.78 4.30 -5.72
CA PRO A 167 10.07 5.72 -5.98
C PRO A 167 11.49 6.15 -5.60
N ALA A 168 12.14 5.43 -4.68
CA ALA A 168 13.49 5.76 -4.24
C ALA A 168 14.23 4.55 -3.66
N TYR A 169 15.53 4.51 -3.89
CA TYR A 169 16.46 3.60 -3.24
C TYR A 169 17.84 4.24 -3.15
N ASP A 170 18.61 3.86 -2.13
CA ASP A 170 19.96 4.40 -1.93
C ASP A 170 20.78 3.53 -0.96
N VAL A 171 22.06 3.83 -0.86
CA VAL A 171 22.92 3.44 0.25
C VAL A 171 23.32 4.68 1.01
N LEU A 172 22.70 4.88 2.17
CA LEU A 172 22.91 6.04 3.02
C LEU A 172 24.28 6.02 3.70
N THR A 173 24.68 7.17 4.26
CA THR A 173 25.92 7.30 5.05
C THR A 173 25.98 6.22 6.14
N GLY A 174 27.11 5.54 6.24
CA GLY A 174 27.28 4.41 7.17
C GLY A 174 26.96 3.05 6.57
N GLY A 175 26.66 2.96 5.26
CA GLY A 175 26.36 1.68 4.59
C GLY A 175 24.99 1.12 4.91
N VAL A 176 24.02 1.98 5.18
CA VAL A 176 22.63 1.61 5.43
C VAL A 176 21.86 1.59 4.11
N GLY A 177 21.31 0.43 3.71
CA GLY A 177 20.42 0.33 2.55
C GLY A 177 19.09 1.04 2.82
N TYR A 178 18.57 1.73 1.83
CA TYR A 178 17.25 2.35 1.87
C TYR A 178 16.45 1.94 0.65
N LEU A 179 15.22 1.55 0.85
CA LEU A 179 14.25 1.23 -0.20
C LEU A 179 12.89 1.78 0.17
N ALA A 180 12.35 2.69 -0.65
CA ALA A 180 10.93 3.06 -0.59
C ALA A 180 10.16 2.16 -1.57
N TYR A 181 9.16 1.45 -1.05
CA TYR A 181 8.37 0.50 -1.83
C TYR A 181 6.88 0.72 -1.56
N ASN A 182 6.19 1.31 -2.52
CA ASN A 182 4.82 1.80 -2.35
C ASN A 182 3.73 0.75 -2.65
N SER A 183 4.06 -0.31 -3.40
CA SER A 183 3.13 -1.40 -3.68
C SER A 183 3.91 -2.63 -4.11
N PHE A 184 3.49 -3.82 -3.65
CA PHE A 184 4.08 -5.08 -4.08
C PHE A 184 3.52 -5.48 -5.45
N SER A 185 4.34 -5.33 -6.50
CA SER A 185 4.00 -5.71 -7.87
C SER A 185 4.91 -6.83 -8.39
N ALA A 186 4.33 -7.84 -9.03
CA ALA A 186 5.10 -8.92 -9.65
C ALA A 186 6.05 -8.42 -10.76
N GLU A 187 5.75 -7.27 -11.33
CA GLU A 187 6.58 -6.63 -12.35
C GLU A 187 7.91 -6.12 -11.77
N ASP A 188 7.97 -5.88 -10.44
CA ASP A 188 9.16 -5.38 -9.76
C ASP A 188 10.18 -6.46 -9.40
N ASN A 189 9.88 -7.73 -9.60
CA ASN A 189 10.77 -8.83 -9.18
C ASN A 189 12.17 -8.70 -9.76
N SER A 190 12.30 -8.34 -11.02
CA SER A 190 13.62 -8.12 -11.67
C SER A 190 14.35 -6.93 -11.07
N GLU A 191 13.65 -5.86 -10.72
CA GLU A 191 14.24 -4.68 -10.10
C GLU A 191 14.66 -4.97 -8.65
N LEU A 192 13.85 -5.68 -7.87
CA LEU A 192 14.22 -6.11 -6.51
C LEU A 192 15.49 -7.00 -6.53
N LEU A 193 15.62 -7.90 -7.49
CA LEU A 193 16.83 -8.71 -7.67
C LEU A 193 18.05 -7.84 -8.02
N ARG A 194 17.90 -6.89 -8.94
CA ARG A 194 18.94 -5.92 -9.29
C ARG A 194 19.36 -5.09 -8.07
N LEU A 195 18.40 -4.59 -7.30
CA LEU A 195 18.66 -3.82 -6.09
C LEU A 195 19.34 -4.66 -5.01
N SER A 196 18.99 -5.94 -4.88
CA SER A 196 19.69 -6.84 -3.96
C SER A 196 21.18 -6.99 -4.30
N GLN A 197 21.55 -7.02 -5.58
CA GLN A 197 22.95 -6.98 -6.03
C GLN A 197 23.60 -5.64 -5.65
N TYR A 198 22.93 -4.52 -5.97
CA TYR A 198 23.40 -3.18 -5.64
C TYR A 198 23.74 -3.03 -4.15
N TYR A 199 22.84 -3.45 -3.26
CA TYR A 199 23.07 -3.41 -1.83
C TYR A 199 24.19 -4.35 -1.37
N LYS A 200 24.29 -5.53 -1.96
CA LYS A 200 25.35 -6.50 -1.66
C LYS A 200 26.73 -5.98 -2.05
N GLU A 201 26.87 -5.39 -3.23
CA GLU A 201 28.10 -4.78 -3.74
C GLU A 201 28.57 -3.59 -2.88
N ASN A 202 27.62 -2.85 -2.31
CA ASN A 202 27.89 -1.74 -1.40
C ASN A 202 28.03 -2.18 0.07
N ASN A 203 28.12 -3.49 0.35
CA ASN A 203 28.32 -4.07 1.68
C ASN A 203 27.29 -3.61 2.73
N VAL A 204 26.04 -3.42 2.32
CA VAL A 204 24.95 -3.06 3.22
C VAL A 204 24.79 -4.11 4.32
N LYS A 205 24.71 -3.67 5.58
CA LYS A 205 24.54 -4.51 6.78
C LYS A 205 23.35 -4.11 7.63
N GLU A 206 22.85 -2.90 7.46
CA GLU A 206 21.61 -2.40 8.05
C GLU A 206 20.70 -1.91 6.94
N PHE A 207 19.40 -1.98 7.18
CA PHE A 207 18.43 -1.70 6.12
C PHE A 207 17.23 -0.92 6.66
N VAL A 208 16.82 0.09 5.92
CA VAL A 208 15.56 0.84 6.13
C VAL A 208 14.64 0.55 4.96
N LEU A 209 13.51 -0.07 5.24
CA LEU A 209 12.44 -0.33 4.29
C LEU A 209 11.29 0.66 4.56
N ASP A 210 11.03 1.55 3.62
CA ASP A 210 9.96 2.53 3.74
C ASP A 210 8.66 2.01 3.12
N LEU A 211 7.74 1.57 3.98
CA LEU A 211 6.42 1.06 3.61
C LEU A 211 5.29 2.03 4.00
N ARG A 212 5.60 3.30 4.28
CA ARG A 212 4.61 4.28 4.76
C ARG A 212 3.44 4.49 3.80
N TYR A 213 3.62 4.25 2.51
CA TYR A 213 2.58 4.36 1.47
C TYR A 213 2.23 3.02 0.83
N ASN A 214 2.65 1.91 1.43
CA ASN A 214 2.41 0.59 0.90
C ASN A 214 1.10 0.01 1.45
N ALA A 215 0.06 0.01 0.63
CA ALA A 215 -1.24 -0.56 0.95
C ALA A 215 -1.36 -2.06 0.59
N GLY A 216 -0.24 -2.74 0.29
CA GLY A 216 -0.24 -4.16 -0.01
C GLY A 216 0.20 -4.50 -1.44
N GLY A 217 -0.39 -5.55 -2.01
CA GLY A 217 -0.09 -6.05 -3.36
C GLY A 217 0.16 -7.56 -3.41
N ALA A 218 1.01 -8.01 -4.32
CA ALA A 218 1.22 -9.41 -4.62
C ALA A 218 2.06 -10.14 -3.56
N MET A 219 1.57 -11.26 -3.03
CA MET A 219 2.25 -12.09 -2.03
C MET A 219 3.58 -12.69 -2.54
N ASP A 220 3.68 -13.00 -3.82
CA ASP A 220 4.91 -13.55 -4.40
C ASP A 220 6.08 -12.55 -4.33
N CYS A 221 5.79 -11.25 -4.36
CA CYS A 221 6.79 -10.22 -4.16
C CYS A 221 7.20 -10.08 -2.69
N VAL A 222 6.29 -10.34 -1.76
CA VAL A 222 6.62 -10.43 -0.33
C VAL A 222 7.60 -11.57 -0.10
N GLN A 223 7.37 -12.73 -0.69
CA GLN A 223 8.25 -13.89 -0.58
C GLN A 223 9.66 -13.58 -1.10
N LEU A 224 9.77 -12.94 -2.26
CA LEU A 224 11.06 -12.53 -2.82
C LEU A 224 11.78 -11.51 -1.90
N LEU A 225 11.12 -10.44 -1.51
CA LEU A 225 11.73 -9.41 -0.67
C LEU A 225 12.12 -9.96 0.71
N ALA A 226 11.27 -10.79 1.31
CA ALA A 226 11.60 -11.48 2.56
C ALA A 226 12.85 -12.36 2.41
N THR A 227 12.96 -13.10 1.30
CA THR A 227 14.13 -13.96 1.01
C THR A 227 15.41 -13.14 0.79
N ILE A 228 15.29 -11.95 0.17
CA ILE A 228 16.42 -11.01 0.03
C ILE A 228 16.91 -10.51 1.40
N LEU A 229 16.00 -10.16 2.30
CA LEU A 229 16.33 -9.53 3.59
C LEU A 229 16.73 -10.53 4.68
N ALA A 230 16.16 -11.72 4.69
CA ALA A 230 16.28 -12.72 5.76
C ALA A 230 17.73 -13.09 6.10
N PRO A 231 17.99 -13.54 7.36
CA PRO A 231 19.25 -14.19 7.70
C PRO A 231 19.50 -15.41 6.80
N ALA A 232 20.73 -15.58 6.30
CA ALA A 232 21.07 -16.62 5.33
C ALA A 232 20.84 -18.05 5.87
N ASP A 233 20.99 -18.25 7.17
CA ASP A 233 20.74 -19.54 7.84
C ASP A 233 19.24 -19.89 7.94
N LYS A 234 18.34 -18.98 7.57
CA LYS A 234 16.88 -19.18 7.52
C LYS A 234 16.34 -19.52 6.14
N LEU A 235 17.19 -19.44 5.10
CA LEU A 235 16.78 -19.86 3.75
C LEU A 235 16.31 -21.33 3.76
N GLY A 236 15.15 -21.58 3.15
CA GLY A 236 14.45 -22.87 3.17
C GLY A 236 13.46 -23.06 4.33
N SER A 237 13.47 -22.17 5.36
CA SER A 237 12.48 -22.22 6.43
C SER A 237 11.12 -21.68 5.97
N THR A 238 10.04 -22.08 6.65
CA THR A 238 8.69 -21.57 6.39
C THR A 238 8.62 -20.08 6.64
N LEU A 239 8.18 -19.32 5.67
CA LEU A 239 7.93 -17.89 5.76
C LEU A 239 6.51 -17.63 6.27
N ALA A 240 5.52 -18.23 5.62
CA ALA A 240 4.11 -18.05 5.90
C ALA A 240 3.31 -19.30 5.60
N SER A 241 2.16 -19.45 6.28
CA SER A 241 1.11 -20.42 5.95
C SER A 241 -0.14 -19.66 5.51
N LEU A 242 -0.74 -20.09 4.40
CA LEU A 242 -1.98 -19.54 3.86
C LEU A 242 -3.09 -20.54 4.11
N GLU A 243 -4.12 -20.13 4.86
CA GLU A 243 -5.27 -20.97 5.19
C GLU A 243 -6.53 -20.40 4.52
N TYR A 244 -7.09 -21.17 3.60
CA TYR A 244 -8.27 -20.84 2.82
C TYR A 244 -9.55 -21.28 3.54
N SER A 245 -10.71 -20.91 2.99
CA SER A 245 -12.00 -21.37 3.49
C SER A 245 -12.12 -22.91 3.42
N GLN A 246 -13.07 -23.48 4.17
CA GLN A 246 -13.30 -24.94 4.14
C GLN A 246 -13.57 -25.48 2.74
N LYS A 247 -14.19 -24.69 1.86
CA LYS A 247 -14.42 -25.07 0.45
C LYS A 247 -13.13 -25.13 -0.37
N GLN A 248 -12.13 -24.36 0.03
CA GLN A 248 -10.90 -24.16 -0.72
C GLN A 248 -9.65 -24.69 0.02
N MET A 249 -9.82 -25.55 1.04
CA MET A 249 -8.73 -26.15 1.83
C MET A 249 -7.64 -26.82 0.98
N SER A 250 -7.97 -27.28 -0.23
CA SER A 250 -6.98 -27.84 -1.16
C SER A 250 -5.97 -26.81 -1.66
N LYS A 251 -6.23 -25.51 -1.46
CA LYS A 251 -5.34 -24.38 -1.78
C LYS A 251 -4.43 -24.00 -0.62
N ASP A 252 -4.62 -24.57 0.56
CA ASP A 252 -3.75 -24.31 1.72
C ASP A 252 -2.30 -24.64 1.36
N ARG A 253 -1.40 -23.73 1.67
CA ARG A 253 0.01 -23.87 1.31
C ARG A 253 0.93 -23.09 2.23
N GLU A 254 2.16 -23.57 2.30
CA GLU A 254 3.26 -22.85 2.93
C GLU A 254 4.11 -22.13 1.89
N LEU A 255 4.55 -20.93 2.21
CA LEU A 255 5.61 -20.21 1.52
C LEU A 255 6.89 -20.33 2.34
N THR A 256 8.02 -20.48 1.67
CA THR A 256 9.36 -20.58 2.30
C THR A 256 10.23 -19.40 1.89
N PHE A 257 11.31 -19.13 2.61
CA PHE A 257 12.41 -18.32 2.10
C PHE A 257 13.11 -19.08 0.98
N ASP A 258 12.60 -18.94 -0.23
CA ASP A 258 13.01 -19.77 -1.37
C ASP A 258 14.26 -19.21 -2.06
N ASN A 259 15.39 -19.90 -1.86
CA ASN A 259 16.64 -19.53 -2.49
C ASN A 259 16.60 -19.53 -4.04
N GLN A 260 15.67 -20.25 -4.64
CA GLN A 260 15.53 -20.26 -6.12
C GLN A 260 15.02 -18.91 -6.64
N LEU A 261 14.28 -18.15 -5.84
CA LEU A 261 13.82 -16.80 -6.19
C LEU A 261 14.98 -15.80 -6.32
N LEU A 262 16.15 -16.10 -5.76
CA LEU A 262 17.33 -15.23 -5.79
C LEU A 262 18.15 -15.35 -7.08
N GLN A 263 17.69 -16.10 -8.08
CA GLN A 263 18.40 -16.18 -9.36
C GLN A 263 18.48 -14.79 -10.01
N GLY A 264 19.72 -14.32 -10.21
CA GLY A 264 19.99 -12.96 -10.70
C GLY A 264 20.04 -11.90 -9.62
N GLY A 265 20.01 -12.27 -8.33
CA GLY A 265 20.10 -11.39 -7.18
C GLY A 265 20.90 -11.99 -6.03
N ASN A 266 20.77 -11.43 -4.83
CA ASN A 266 21.50 -11.86 -3.65
C ASN A 266 20.61 -11.83 -2.39
N ASN A 267 20.91 -12.74 -1.45
CA ASN A 267 20.48 -12.59 -0.07
C ASN A 267 21.42 -11.61 0.66
N LEU A 268 20.86 -10.64 1.37
CA LEU A 268 21.61 -9.62 2.11
C LEU A 268 22.05 -10.11 3.49
N ASN A 269 21.47 -11.22 3.98
CA ASN A 269 21.81 -11.82 5.26
C ASN A 269 21.73 -10.83 6.43
N LEU A 270 20.58 -10.20 6.60
CA LEU A 270 20.35 -9.20 7.64
C LEU A 270 19.86 -9.86 8.93
N SER A 271 20.34 -9.39 10.07
CA SER A 271 19.82 -9.78 11.39
C SER A 271 18.77 -8.79 11.92
N LYS A 272 18.69 -7.61 11.31
CA LYS A 272 17.75 -6.54 11.68
C LYS A 272 17.33 -5.73 10.46
N VAL A 273 16.06 -5.28 10.48
CA VAL A 273 15.51 -4.33 9.51
C VAL A 273 14.70 -3.27 10.25
N TYR A 274 14.84 -2.01 9.82
CA TYR A 274 13.96 -0.91 10.22
C TYR A 274 12.89 -0.74 9.15
N ILE A 275 11.63 -0.73 9.56
CA ILE A 275 10.49 -0.54 8.64
C ILE A 275 9.75 0.73 9.03
N LEU A 276 9.68 1.67 8.09
CA LEU A 276 8.89 2.87 8.27
C LEU A 276 7.43 2.56 7.93
N THR A 277 6.51 2.85 8.85
CA THR A 277 5.09 2.53 8.74
C THR A 277 4.20 3.74 8.92
N SER A 278 2.98 3.66 8.38
CA SER A 278 1.91 4.62 8.61
C SER A 278 0.56 3.89 8.72
N SER A 279 -0.52 4.61 8.95
CA SER A 279 -1.88 4.06 8.97
C SER A 279 -2.34 3.53 7.60
N THR A 280 -1.62 3.81 6.52
CA THR A 280 -1.88 3.25 5.18
C THR A 280 -1.08 1.99 4.89
N THR A 281 -0.08 1.65 5.71
CA THR A 281 0.66 0.39 5.60
C THR A 281 -0.26 -0.79 5.86
N ALA A 282 -0.49 -1.67 4.87
CA ALA A 282 -1.52 -2.70 4.93
C ALA A 282 -1.16 -3.99 4.16
N GLY A 283 -1.92 -5.05 4.37
CA GLY A 283 -1.92 -6.28 3.57
C GLY A 283 -0.54 -6.91 3.40
N ALA A 284 -0.03 -6.98 2.16
CA ALA A 284 1.28 -7.57 1.87
C ALA A 284 2.44 -6.94 2.66
N ALA A 285 2.38 -5.63 2.96
CA ALA A 285 3.37 -4.96 3.80
C ALA A 285 3.32 -5.47 5.25
N GLU A 286 2.13 -5.68 5.80
CA GLU A 286 1.96 -6.24 7.14
C GLU A 286 2.30 -7.74 7.18
N MET A 287 2.01 -8.49 6.11
CA MET A 287 2.48 -9.86 5.95
C MET A 287 4.00 -9.95 6.05
N LEU A 288 4.73 -9.08 5.34
CA LEU A 288 6.18 -9.02 5.41
C LEU A 288 6.67 -8.78 6.86
N ILE A 289 6.09 -7.81 7.55
CA ILE A 289 6.40 -7.51 8.95
C ILE A 289 6.17 -8.73 9.83
N ASN A 290 4.97 -9.34 9.75
CA ASN A 290 4.60 -10.51 10.56
C ASN A 290 5.53 -11.69 10.33
N CYS A 291 5.86 -11.96 9.07
CA CYS A 291 6.60 -13.16 8.68
C CYS A 291 8.12 -13.04 8.91
N LEU A 292 8.67 -11.83 8.99
CA LEU A 292 10.08 -11.60 9.35
C LEU A 292 10.34 -11.65 10.85
N LYS A 293 9.39 -11.25 11.68
CA LYS A 293 9.53 -11.17 13.15
C LYS A 293 10.04 -12.44 13.83
N PRO A 294 9.65 -13.67 13.43
CA PRO A 294 10.21 -14.89 14.03
C PRO A 294 11.69 -15.13 13.78
N TYR A 295 12.27 -14.46 12.78
CA TYR A 295 13.59 -14.79 12.26
C TYR A 295 14.64 -13.70 12.45
N MET A 296 14.21 -12.44 12.59
CA MET A 296 15.11 -11.31 12.71
C MET A 296 14.47 -10.19 13.54
N THR A 297 15.29 -9.24 13.98
CA THR A 297 14.78 -8.04 14.65
C THR A 297 14.11 -7.12 13.63
N VAL A 298 12.80 -6.91 13.77
CA VAL A 298 12.03 -5.95 12.99
C VAL A 298 11.68 -4.77 13.88
N VAL A 299 12.20 -3.59 13.56
CA VAL A 299 11.95 -2.34 14.29
C VAL A 299 11.01 -1.48 13.47
N LEU A 300 9.84 -1.18 14.01
CA LEU A 300 8.83 -0.36 13.35
C LEU A 300 8.95 1.11 13.80
N VAL A 301 9.00 2.02 12.83
CA VAL A 301 9.11 3.46 13.07
C VAL A 301 8.00 4.21 12.34
N GLY A 302 7.27 5.05 13.05
CA GLY A 302 6.20 5.87 12.50
C GLY A 302 4.86 5.66 13.19
N ALA A 303 3.82 5.28 12.45
CA ALA A 303 2.47 5.08 13.00
C ALA A 303 2.02 3.62 12.94
N THR A 304 0.96 3.31 13.71
CA THR A 304 0.30 2.01 13.69
C THR A 304 -0.23 1.68 12.30
N THR A 305 -0.01 0.45 11.84
CA THR A 305 -0.45 -0.03 10.54
C THR A 305 -1.95 -0.32 10.52
N LYS A 306 -2.51 -0.68 9.36
CA LYS A 306 -3.96 -0.81 9.16
C LYS A 306 -4.58 -2.04 9.85
N GLY A 307 -3.90 -3.18 9.86
CA GLY A 307 -4.39 -4.42 10.47
C GLY A 307 -5.06 -5.40 9.50
N GLU A 308 -4.60 -5.47 8.27
CA GLU A 308 -5.09 -6.40 7.24
C GLU A 308 -4.31 -7.72 7.29
N ASN A 309 -4.77 -8.65 8.13
CA ASN A 309 -4.14 -9.96 8.34
C ASN A 309 -4.66 -11.08 7.42
N VAL A 310 -5.28 -10.70 6.33
CA VAL A 310 -5.89 -11.56 5.32
C VAL A 310 -5.37 -11.24 3.93
N ALA A 311 -5.59 -12.13 2.97
CA ALA A 311 -5.19 -11.91 1.60
C ALA A 311 -6.36 -12.03 0.63
N THR A 312 -6.28 -11.25 -0.45
CA THR A 312 -7.24 -11.26 -1.54
C THR A 312 -6.67 -11.94 -2.78
N THR A 313 -7.53 -12.42 -3.65
CA THR A 313 -7.18 -12.89 -4.99
C THR A 313 -8.10 -12.25 -6.02
N SER A 314 -7.56 -11.89 -7.19
CA SER A 314 -8.30 -11.25 -8.26
C SER A 314 -9.04 -12.26 -9.13
N PHE A 315 -10.33 -12.02 -9.34
CA PHE A 315 -11.18 -12.72 -10.29
C PHE A 315 -11.72 -11.72 -11.31
N SER A 316 -11.45 -11.93 -12.59
CA SER A 316 -11.90 -11.03 -13.65
C SER A 316 -13.04 -11.64 -14.46
N SER A 317 -13.88 -10.79 -15.01
CA SER A 317 -14.93 -11.16 -15.94
C SER A 317 -14.85 -10.28 -17.19
N ASP A 318 -14.35 -10.85 -18.29
CA ASP A 318 -14.31 -10.16 -19.58
C ASP A 318 -15.72 -9.84 -20.09
N LYS A 319 -16.70 -10.69 -19.75
CA LYS A 319 -18.09 -10.49 -20.12
C LYS A 319 -18.69 -9.24 -19.50
N PHE A 320 -18.40 -8.98 -18.25
CA PHE A 320 -18.94 -7.84 -17.51
C PHE A 320 -17.96 -6.68 -17.43
N GLN A 321 -16.69 -6.89 -17.80
CA GLN A 321 -15.60 -5.90 -17.71
C GLN A 321 -15.36 -5.44 -16.26
N TRP A 322 -15.42 -6.40 -15.32
CA TRP A 322 -15.22 -6.16 -13.88
C TRP A 322 -14.16 -7.10 -13.30
N ILE A 323 -13.52 -6.64 -12.23
CA ILE A 323 -12.60 -7.41 -11.41
C ILE A 323 -13.09 -7.40 -9.96
N LEU A 324 -13.17 -8.58 -9.36
CA LEU A 324 -13.53 -8.80 -7.97
C LEU A 324 -12.31 -9.31 -7.22
N ARG A 325 -12.05 -8.76 -6.04
CA ARG A 325 -10.96 -9.16 -5.15
C ARG A 325 -11.52 -9.54 -3.78
N PRO A 326 -12.07 -10.76 -3.65
CA PRO A 326 -12.52 -11.24 -2.34
C PRO A 326 -11.34 -11.56 -1.43
N VAL A 327 -11.53 -11.41 -0.13
CA VAL A 327 -10.66 -12.05 0.87
C VAL A 327 -10.80 -13.56 0.74
N VAL A 328 -9.70 -14.28 0.54
CA VAL A 328 -9.72 -15.73 0.26
C VAL A 328 -9.02 -16.56 1.32
N CYS A 329 -8.06 -16.00 2.06
CA CYS A 329 -7.32 -16.73 3.09
C CYS A 329 -6.82 -15.83 4.21
N GLU A 330 -6.55 -16.44 5.37
CA GLU A 330 -5.72 -15.87 6.43
C GLU A 330 -4.24 -16.16 6.18
N VAL A 331 -3.38 -15.27 6.69
CA VAL A 331 -1.93 -15.34 6.50
C VAL A 331 -1.25 -15.45 7.87
N PHE A 332 -0.69 -16.61 8.15
CA PHE A 332 0.03 -16.91 9.40
C PHE A 332 1.54 -16.85 9.17
N ASN A 333 2.29 -16.40 10.18
CA ASN A 333 3.73 -16.56 10.19
C ASN A 333 4.14 -17.99 10.59
N SER A 334 5.44 -18.29 10.63
CA SER A 334 5.96 -19.61 10.99
C SER A 334 5.64 -20.08 12.42
N GLU A 335 5.21 -19.17 13.30
CA GLU A 335 4.75 -19.49 14.65
C GLU A 335 3.22 -19.67 14.74
N GLY A 336 2.53 -19.67 13.60
CA GLY A 336 1.07 -19.76 13.53
C GLY A 336 0.35 -18.50 14.01
N LYS A 337 0.96 -17.32 13.90
CA LYS A 337 0.38 -16.06 14.36
C LYS A 337 -0.10 -15.20 13.20
N ALA A 338 -1.33 -14.68 13.33
CA ALA A 338 -1.98 -13.71 12.45
C ALA A 338 -2.71 -12.63 13.29
N ASP A 339 -2.21 -12.32 14.48
CA ASP A 339 -2.87 -11.55 15.53
C ASP A 339 -2.67 -10.02 15.39
N TYR A 340 -2.57 -9.53 14.16
CA TYR A 340 -2.38 -8.10 13.88
C TYR A 340 -3.61 -7.42 13.22
N SER A 341 -4.81 -7.92 13.46
CA SER A 341 -6.05 -7.35 12.89
C SER A 341 -6.37 -5.91 13.33
N THR A 342 -5.63 -5.37 14.29
CA THR A 342 -5.67 -3.95 14.71
C THR A 342 -4.43 -3.16 14.30
N GLY A 343 -3.58 -3.77 13.48
CA GLY A 343 -2.31 -3.21 13.05
C GLY A 343 -1.15 -3.48 14.01
N PHE A 344 0.06 -3.28 13.51
CA PHE A 344 1.27 -3.28 14.31
C PHE A 344 1.51 -1.87 14.86
N THR A 345 1.62 -1.75 16.17
CA THR A 345 2.05 -0.51 16.82
C THR A 345 3.52 -0.28 16.54
N ALA A 346 3.90 0.94 16.17
CA ALA A 346 5.30 1.30 15.97
C ALA A 346 6.08 1.28 17.29
N ASP A 347 7.34 0.84 17.24
CA ASP A 347 8.26 0.87 18.38
C ASP A 347 8.71 2.30 18.69
N TYR A 348 8.79 3.13 17.64
CA TYR A 348 9.15 4.55 17.71
C TYR A 348 8.20 5.37 16.82
N ALA A 349 7.64 6.48 17.36
CA ALA A 349 6.77 7.40 16.65
C ALA A 349 7.57 8.53 15.96
#